data_3b3f86f16e468b219f2283f35a94ac92
#
_entry.id   3b3f86f16e468b219f2283f35a94ac92
#
_cell.length_a   1.000
_cell.length_b   1.000
_cell.length_c   1.000
_cell.angle_alpha   90.00
_cell.angle_beta   90.00
_cell.angle_gamma   90.00
#
_symmetry.space_group_name_H-M   'P 1'
#
loop_
_entity.id
_entity.type
_entity.pdbx_description
1 polymer ?
#
loop_
_entity_poly.entity_id
_entity_poly.type
_entity_poly.pdbx_seq_one_letter_code
_entity_poly.pdbx_strand_id
1 'polypeptide(L)'
;MAIAVNEDGFREVLGAAEGMKEDKASWVSFFQWLRGRGLDGVKLIVGDKCMGMLEAVGEVFPDAKYQRCTVHFYRNIFSVVPKSKVKIVAKMLKAIHAQESKKASREKAKAVVAELRAMKLKEAAKKVEDGIEETLTYCDFPSEHWTRIRTNNVIERLNRELRRRTRVVGTFPDGNSALMLVCARLRHVAGTQWGSKKYMNMKHLEAALDDASIAG
;
A
#
# COMPACT_ATOMS: atom_id res chain seq x y z
N MET A 1 8.91 -2.54 -8.24
CA MET A 1 8.76 -1.08 -8.49
C MET A 1 8.33 -0.40 -7.19
N ALA A 2 8.93 0.75 -6.91
CA ALA A 2 8.57 1.59 -5.78
C ALA A 2 8.29 3.03 -6.25
N ILE A 3 7.29 3.64 -5.61
CA ILE A 3 6.93 5.05 -5.73
C ILE A 3 6.85 5.65 -4.32
N ALA A 4 7.08 6.95 -4.20
CA ALA A 4 6.91 7.65 -2.93
C ALA A 4 6.10 8.94 -3.11
N VAL A 5 5.76 9.55 -1.99
CA VAL A 5 5.41 10.97 -1.88
C VAL A 5 6.52 11.60 -1.05
N ASN A 6 7.18 12.61 -1.63
CA ASN A 6 8.28 13.29 -0.97
C ASN A 6 7.80 14.31 0.09
N GLU A 7 8.73 14.95 0.78
CA GLU A 7 8.47 15.93 1.83
C GLU A 7 7.65 17.15 1.34
N ASP A 8 7.76 17.52 0.08
CA ASP A 8 6.97 18.58 -0.54
C ASP A 8 5.54 18.14 -0.93
N GLY A 9 5.26 16.84 -0.87
CA GLY A 9 3.97 16.25 -1.21
C GLY A 9 3.78 15.87 -2.68
N PHE A 10 4.87 15.79 -3.45
CA PHE A 10 4.85 15.33 -4.84
C PHE A 10 5.13 13.83 -4.93
N ARG A 11 4.59 13.20 -5.97
CA ARG A 11 4.85 11.78 -6.23
C ARG A 11 6.14 11.60 -7.00
N GLU A 12 6.90 10.63 -6.59
CA GLU A 12 8.16 10.25 -7.23
C GLU A 12 8.18 8.76 -7.56
N VAL A 13 8.79 8.42 -8.68
CA VAL A 13 9.16 7.05 -9.00
C VAL A 13 10.55 6.81 -8.46
N LEU A 14 10.66 6.01 -7.40
CA LEU A 14 11.93 5.68 -6.77
C LEU A 14 12.75 4.71 -7.62
N GLY A 15 12.09 3.75 -8.24
CA GLY A 15 12.76 2.81 -9.12
C GLY A 15 11.95 1.54 -9.41
N ALA A 16 12.47 0.78 -10.35
CA ALA A 16 12.02 -0.56 -10.68
C ALA A 16 13.23 -1.47 -10.81
N ALA A 17 13.10 -2.70 -10.38
CA ALA A 17 14.09 -3.75 -10.55
C ALA A 17 13.38 -5.04 -10.98
N GLU A 18 14.12 -5.91 -11.65
CA GLU A 18 13.68 -7.27 -11.90
C GLU A 18 13.76 -8.06 -10.59
N GLY A 19 12.68 -8.74 -10.23
CA GLY A 19 12.60 -9.58 -9.04
C GLY A 19 12.37 -11.02 -9.44
N MET A 20 13.28 -11.92 -9.05
CA MET A 20 13.14 -13.34 -9.34
C MET A 20 12.20 -14.04 -8.36
N LYS A 21 12.11 -13.55 -7.10
CA LYS A 21 11.28 -14.10 -6.03
C LYS A 21 10.76 -12.98 -5.12
N GLU A 22 9.62 -13.22 -4.49
CA GLU A 22 9.07 -12.33 -3.43
C GLU A 22 9.53 -12.78 -2.02
N ASP A 23 10.81 -13.16 -1.89
CA ASP A 23 11.42 -13.53 -0.62
C ASP A 23 12.07 -12.33 0.09
N LYS A 24 12.43 -12.53 1.37
CA LYS A 24 13.05 -11.51 2.20
C LYS A 24 14.32 -10.94 1.57
N ALA A 25 15.21 -11.81 1.07
CA ALA A 25 16.51 -11.39 0.54
C ALA A 25 16.38 -10.46 -0.67
N SER A 26 15.45 -10.76 -1.57
CA SER A 26 15.13 -9.91 -2.73
C SER A 26 14.58 -8.55 -2.31
N TRP A 27 13.71 -8.50 -1.31
CA TRP A 27 13.17 -7.25 -0.78
C TRP A 27 14.22 -6.43 -0.02
N VAL A 28 15.08 -7.06 0.79
CA VAL A 28 16.20 -6.38 1.47
C VAL A 28 17.13 -5.75 0.44
N SER A 29 17.55 -6.51 -0.57
CA SER A 29 18.43 -5.99 -1.63
C SER A 29 17.80 -4.80 -2.36
N PHE A 30 16.50 -4.87 -2.67
CA PHE A 30 15.78 -3.79 -3.33
C PHE A 30 15.68 -2.53 -2.44
N PHE A 31 15.38 -2.68 -1.17
CA PHE A 31 15.28 -1.56 -0.23
C PHE A 31 16.66 -0.95 0.06
N GLN A 32 17.70 -1.76 0.21
CA GLN A 32 19.07 -1.28 0.36
C GLN A 32 19.55 -0.51 -0.89
N TRP A 33 19.19 -0.99 -2.07
CA TRP A 33 19.46 -0.28 -3.32
C TRP A 33 18.76 1.08 -3.36
N LEU A 34 17.51 1.18 -2.91
CA LEU A 34 16.81 2.47 -2.80
C LEU A 34 17.48 3.41 -1.78
N ARG A 35 17.92 2.89 -0.62
CA ARG A 35 18.67 3.67 0.37
C ARG A 35 19.99 4.18 -0.19
N GLY A 36 20.73 3.33 -0.91
CA GLY A 36 21.97 3.71 -1.56
C GLY A 36 21.79 4.79 -2.63
N ARG A 37 20.57 5.01 -3.11
CA ARG A 37 20.19 6.10 -4.03
C ARG A 37 19.67 7.35 -3.32
N GLY A 38 19.72 7.40 -1.99
CA GLY A 38 19.32 8.55 -1.20
C GLY A 38 17.92 8.48 -0.60
N LEU A 39 17.23 7.34 -0.66
CA LEU A 39 15.95 7.19 0.05
C LEU A 39 16.18 7.14 1.55
N ASP A 40 15.70 8.14 2.27
CA ASP A 40 15.77 8.24 3.72
C ASP A 40 14.47 8.78 4.32
N GLY A 41 14.34 8.76 5.67
CA GLY A 41 13.20 9.34 6.37
C GLY A 41 11.85 8.72 6.08
N VAL A 42 11.81 7.46 5.65
CA VAL A 42 10.57 6.75 5.30
C VAL A 42 9.68 6.62 6.53
N LYS A 43 8.49 7.22 6.51
CA LYS A 43 7.52 7.20 7.62
C LYS A 43 6.48 6.08 7.49
N LEU A 44 6.09 5.75 6.26
CA LEU A 44 5.05 4.75 5.98
C LEU A 44 5.34 4.00 4.69
N ILE A 45 5.22 2.68 4.76
CA ILE A 45 5.25 1.80 3.59
C ILE A 45 3.86 1.19 3.41
N VAL A 46 3.30 1.34 2.21
CA VAL A 46 1.98 0.79 1.86
C VAL A 46 2.18 -0.36 0.86
N GLY A 47 1.73 -1.54 1.21
CA GLY A 47 1.89 -2.71 0.36
C GLY A 47 0.82 -3.77 0.52
N ASP A 48 0.95 -4.86 -0.23
CA ASP A 48 0.20 -6.09 0.00
C ASP A 48 0.92 -6.92 1.07
N LYS A 49 0.21 -7.86 1.68
CA LYS A 49 0.80 -8.75 2.70
C LYS A 49 1.72 -9.77 2.04
N CYS A 50 3.00 -9.47 2.07
CA CYS A 50 4.08 -10.37 1.68
C CYS A 50 5.04 -10.48 2.88
N MET A 51 5.20 -11.67 3.44
CA MET A 51 6.02 -11.87 4.65
C MET A 51 7.47 -11.43 4.43
N GLY A 52 8.06 -11.80 3.29
CA GLY A 52 9.43 -11.38 2.95
C GLY A 52 9.59 -9.86 2.89
N MET A 53 8.58 -9.14 2.38
CA MET A 53 8.59 -7.67 2.37
C MET A 53 8.48 -7.10 3.79
N LEU A 54 7.61 -7.64 4.64
CA LEU A 54 7.43 -7.16 6.01
C LEU A 54 8.72 -7.31 6.82
N GLU A 55 9.38 -8.47 6.72
CA GLU A 55 10.68 -8.71 7.38
C GLU A 55 11.75 -7.77 6.86
N ALA A 56 11.81 -7.52 5.55
CA ALA A 56 12.75 -6.59 4.94
C ALA A 56 12.49 -5.13 5.36
N VAL A 57 11.23 -4.72 5.51
CA VAL A 57 10.87 -3.39 6.05
C VAL A 57 11.42 -3.22 7.45
N GLY A 58 11.21 -4.21 8.35
CA GLY A 58 11.72 -4.16 9.72
C GLY A 58 13.26 -4.09 9.79
N GLU A 59 13.96 -4.69 8.83
CA GLU A 59 15.42 -4.69 8.76
C GLU A 59 15.99 -3.39 8.18
N VAL A 60 15.42 -2.90 7.08
CA VAL A 60 15.99 -1.77 6.31
C VAL A 60 15.41 -0.42 6.73
N PHE A 61 14.15 -0.39 7.13
CA PHE A 61 13.41 0.81 7.56
C PHE A 61 12.71 0.59 8.91
N PRO A 62 13.46 0.38 10.01
CA PRO A 62 12.90 0.01 11.31
C PRO A 62 11.92 1.07 11.88
N ASP A 63 12.10 2.34 11.52
CA ASP A 63 11.25 3.43 11.98
C ASP A 63 9.99 3.63 11.10
N ALA A 64 9.91 2.94 9.96
CA ALA A 64 8.78 3.05 9.06
C ALA A 64 7.61 2.21 9.55
N LYS A 65 6.42 2.80 9.62
CA LYS A 65 5.19 2.04 9.83
C LYS A 65 4.79 1.30 8.55
N TYR A 66 4.16 0.15 8.71
CA TYR A 66 3.61 -0.60 7.58
C TYR A 66 2.09 -0.51 7.56
N GLN A 67 1.53 -0.20 6.39
CA GLN A 67 0.10 -0.20 6.10
C GLN A 67 -0.21 -1.28 5.08
N ARG A 68 -1.01 -2.25 5.45
CA ARG A 68 -1.55 -3.21 4.49
C ARG A 68 -2.60 -2.54 3.61
N CYS A 69 -2.48 -2.67 2.29
CA CYS A 69 -3.43 -2.13 1.34
C CYS A 69 -4.84 -2.69 1.58
N THR A 70 -5.81 -1.81 1.88
CA THR A 70 -7.20 -2.21 2.18
C THR A 70 -7.88 -2.91 1.00
N VAL A 71 -7.52 -2.57 -0.25
CA VAL A 71 -8.09 -3.21 -1.45
C VAL A 71 -7.65 -4.68 -1.56
N HIS A 72 -6.36 -4.97 -1.32
CA HIS A 72 -5.84 -6.34 -1.31
C HIS A 72 -6.40 -7.14 -0.14
N PHE A 73 -6.52 -6.50 1.02
CA PHE A 73 -7.18 -7.11 2.17
C PHE A 73 -8.63 -7.53 1.84
N TYR A 74 -9.42 -6.66 1.21
CA TYR A 74 -10.78 -7.01 0.79
C TYR A 74 -10.80 -8.16 -0.23
N ARG A 75 -9.93 -8.12 -1.24
CA ARG A 75 -9.82 -9.20 -2.23
C ARG A 75 -9.50 -10.54 -1.58
N ASN A 76 -8.62 -10.55 -0.57
CA ASN A 76 -8.29 -11.75 0.18
C ASN A 76 -9.50 -12.29 0.98
N ILE A 77 -10.34 -11.43 1.52
CA ILE A 77 -11.58 -11.85 2.19
C ILE A 77 -12.58 -12.37 1.15
N PHE A 78 -12.75 -11.68 0.01
CA PHE A 78 -13.68 -12.11 -1.04
C PHE A 78 -13.35 -13.47 -1.63
N SER A 79 -12.08 -13.91 -1.60
CA SER A 79 -11.68 -15.22 -2.11
C SER A 79 -12.33 -16.40 -1.36
N VAL A 80 -12.82 -16.16 -0.13
CA VAL A 80 -13.48 -17.17 0.72
C VAL A 80 -14.99 -16.88 0.92
N VAL A 81 -15.54 -15.92 0.17
CA VAL A 81 -16.95 -15.53 0.25
C VAL A 81 -17.68 -15.98 -1.01
N PRO A 82 -18.85 -16.65 -0.89
CA PRO A 82 -19.68 -16.96 -2.04
C PRO A 82 -20.01 -15.73 -2.89
N LYS A 83 -19.97 -15.86 -4.22
CA LYS A 83 -20.19 -14.72 -5.15
C LYS A 83 -21.46 -13.93 -4.86
N SER A 84 -22.54 -14.59 -4.48
CA SER A 84 -23.83 -13.95 -4.13
C SER A 84 -23.75 -13.03 -2.91
N LYS A 85 -22.82 -13.29 -1.99
CA LYS A 85 -22.66 -12.52 -0.74
C LYS A 85 -21.55 -11.45 -0.80
N VAL A 86 -20.68 -11.46 -1.82
CA VAL A 86 -19.55 -10.52 -1.94
C VAL A 86 -19.99 -9.07 -1.86
N LYS A 87 -21.11 -8.69 -2.49
CA LYS A 87 -21.61 -7.31 -2.50
C LYS A 87 -21.98 -6.82 -1.09
N ILE A 88 -22.57 -7.67 -0.27
CA ILE A 88 -22.93 -7.36 1.12
C ILE A 88 -21.65 -7.25 1.96
N VAL A 89 -20.79 -8.25 1.89
CA VAL A 89 -19.52 -8.26 2.64
C VAL A 89 -18.65 -7.05 2.27
N ALA A 90 -18.62 -6.65 0.99
CA ALA A 90 -17.90 -5.45 0.56
C ALA A 90 -18.42 -4.16 1.23
N LYS A 91 -19.73 -4.02 1.44
CA LYS A 91 -20.30 -2.89 2.18
C LYS A 91 -19.86 -2.91 3.64
N MET A 92 -19.89 -4.08 4.28
CA MET A 92 -19.47 -4.26 5.67
C MET A 92 -17.99 -3.89 5.86
N LEU A 93 -17.09 -4.39 5.00
CA LEU A 93 -15.65 -4.09 5.07
C LEU A 93 -15.37 -2.60 4.83
N LYS A 94 -16.04 -1.98 3.87
CA LYS A 94 -15.91 -0.53 3.62
C LYS A 94 -16.35 0.29 4.83
N ALA A 95 -17.39 -0.14 5.55
CA ALA A 95 -17.86 0.55 6.75
C ALA A 95 -16.82 0.56 7.88
N ILE A 96 -15.93 -0.43 7.97
CA ILE A 96 -14.81 -0.44 8.92
C ILE A 96 -13.86 0.73 8.65
N HIS A 97 -13.49 0.94 7.39
CA HIS A 97 -12.52 1.97 6.98
C HIS A 97 -13.17 3.32 6.66
N ALA A 98 -14.46 3.49 6.95
CA ALA A 98 -15.19 4.75 6.83
C ALA A 98 -15.40 5.44 8.18
N GLN A 99 -14.83 4.90 9.26
CA GLN A 99 -14.94 5.47 10.60
C GLN A 99 -13.97 6.64 10.78
N GLU A 100 -14.30 7.51 11.73
CA GLU A 100 -13.57 8.74 12.05
C GLU A 100 -12.33 8.53 12.92
N SER A 101 -12.14 7.33 13.49
CA SER A 101 -11.00 7.03 14.35
C SER A 101 -10.59 5.56 14.29
N LYS A 102 -9.35 5.27 14.70
CA LYS A 102 -8.84 3.90 14.82
C LYS A 102 -9.67 3.08 15.82
N LYS A 103 -10.10 3.69 16.92
CA LYS A 103 -10.95 3.05 17.95
C LYS A 103 -12.30 2.67 17.35
N ALA A 104 -12.99 3.61 16.69
CA ALA A 104 -14.28 3.35 16.05
C ALA A 104 -14.15 2.28 14.94
N SER A 105 -13.06 2.30 14.17
CA SER A 105 -12.77 1.26 13.17
C SER A 105 -12.63 -0.13 13.79
N ARG A 106 -11.95 -0.26 14.93
CA ARG A 106 -11.82 -1.52 15.68
C ARG A 106 -13.16 -2.04 16.19
N GLU A 107 -13.97 -1.15 16.77
CA GLU A 107 -15.31 -1.49 17.26
C GLU A 107 -16.21 -1.95 16.10
N LYS A 108 -16.18 -1.23 14.99
CA LYS A 108 -16.90 -1.63 13.77
C LYS A 108 -16.42 -2.96 13.22
N ALA A 109 -15.12 -3.23 13.25
CA ALA A 109 -14.56 -4.52 12.82
C ALA A 109 -15.07 -5.68 13.66
N LYS A 110 -15.14 -5.53 14.99
CA LYS A 110 -15.72 -6.54 15.90
C LYS A 110 -17.18 -6.83 15.55
N ALA A 111 -17.98 -5.80 15.29
CA ALA A 111 -19.37 -5.96 14.88
C ALA A 111 -19.49 -6.69 13.54
N VAL A 112 -18.63 -6.34 12.55
CA VAL A 112 -18.58 -7.02 11.24
C VAL A 112 -18.17 -8.48 11.38
N VAL A 113 -17.21 -8.81 12.24
CA VAL A 113 -16.82 -10.21 12.52
C VAL A 113 -17.99 -11.01 13.08
N ALA A 114 -18.75 -10.44 14.04
CA ALA A 114 -19.94 -11.09 14.61
C ALA A 114 -21.02 -11.34 13.53
N GLU A 115 -21.28 -10.36 12.67
CA GLU A 115 -22.24 -10.45 11.58
C GLU A 115 -21.81 -11.51 10.53
N LEU A 116 -20.54 -11.54 10.14
CA LEU A 116 -20.00 -12.57 9.23
C LEU A 116 -20.16 -13.98 9.82
N ARG A 117 -19.94 -14.15 11.11
CA ARG A 117 -20.19 -15.43 11.82
C ARG A 117 -21.67 -15.81 11.82
N ALA A 118 -22.58 -14.87 12.05
CA ALA A 118 -24.04 -15.08 11.96
C ALA A 118 -24.46 -15.48 10.53
N MET A 119 -23.80 -14.93 9.50
CA MET A 119 -24.00 -15.29 8.10
C MET A 119 -23.36 -16.65 7.72
N LYS A 120 -22.77 -17.39 8.67
CA LYS A 120 -22.02 -18.64 8.50
C LYS A 120 -20.75 -18.48 7.63
N LEU A 121 -20.19 -17.30 7.55
CA LEU A 121 -18.94 -16.97 6.83
C LEU A 121 -17.74 -16.99 7.78
N LYS A 122 -17.50 -18.12 8.47
CA LYS A 122 -16.50 -18.26 9.53
C LYS A 122 -15.07 -17.92 9.06
N GLU A 123 -14.70 -18.36 7.85
CA GLU A 123 -13.36 -18.11 7.30
C GLU A 123 -13.15 -16.63 6.96
N ALA A 124 -14.15 -15.96 6.40
CA ALA A 124 -14.13 -14.52 6.15
C ALA A 124 -14.02 -13.74 7.47
N ALA A 125 -14.79 -14.13 8.50
CA ALA A 125 -14.72 -13.54 9.83
C ALA A 125 -13.30 -13.65 10.43
N LYS A 126 -12.69 -14.85 10.35
CA LYS A 126 -11.33 -15.08 10.81
C LYS A 126 -10.31 -14.21 10.07
N LYS A 127 -10.40 -14.11 8.74
CA LYS A 127 -9.50 -13.24 7.95
C LYS A 127 -9.62 -11.76 8.33
N VAL A 128 -10.83 -11.29 8.70
CA VAL A 128 -11.02 -9.92 9.21
C VAL A 128 -10.35 -9.78 10.58
N GLU A 129 -10.63 -10.69 11.50
CA GLU A 129 -10.09 -10.67 12.86
C GLU A 129 -8.56 -10.69 12.89
N ASP A 130 -7.95 -11.59 12.10
CA ASP A 130 -6.50 -11.77 12.05
C ASP A 130 -5.75 -10.64 11.31
N GLY A 131 -6.41 -9.88 10.44
CA GLY A 131 -5.70 -8.96 9.55
C GLY A 131 -6.15 -7.50 9.61
N ILE A 132 -7.13 -7.15 10.44
CA ILE A 132 -7.68 -5.78 10.43
C ILE A 132 -6.69 -4.74 10.94
N GLU A 133 -5.90 -5.06 11.97
CA GLU A 133 -4.97 -4.10 12.58
C GLU A 133 -3.92 -3.59 11.59
N GLU A 134 -3.39 -4.46 10.74
CA GLU A 134 -2.43 -4.12 9.69
C GLU A 134 -3.01 -3.13 8.66
N THR A 135 -4.35 -3.03 8.56
CA THR A 135 -5.06 -2.15 7.65
C THR A 135 -5.45 -0.81 8.25
N LEU A 136 -5.23 -0.61 9.55
CA LEU A 136 -5.61 0.59 10.30
C LEU A 136 -4.42 1.49 10.67
N THR A 137 -3.22 1.18 10.20
CA THR A 137 -2.01 1.99 10.44
C THR A 137 -2.15 3.41 9.91
N TYR A 138 -2.90 3.60 8.82
CA TYR A 138 -3.15 4.92 8.25
C TYR A 138 -3.83 5.88 9.23
N CYS A 139 -4.57 5.37 10.22
CA CYS A 139 -5.20 6.19 11.26
C CYS A 139 -4.18 6.86 12.22
N ASP A 140 -2.93 6.44 12.21
CA ASP A 140 -1.84 7.06 12.98
C ASP A 140 -1.28 8.31 12.28
N PHE A 141 -1.84 8.67 11.13
CA PHE A 141 -1.44 9.80 10.30
C PHE A 141 -2.60 10.80 10.18
N PRO A 142 -2.36 12.05 9.75
CA PRO A 142 -3.41 13.06 9.57
C PRO A 142 -4.57 12.55 8.71
N SER A 143 -5.79 12.84 9.13
CA SER A 143 -7.02 12.34 8.49
C SER A 143 -7.15 12.75 7.03
N GLU A 144 -6.61 13.91 6.66
CA GLU A 144 -6.54 14.43 5.29
C GLU A 144 -5.76 13.52 4.34
N HIS A 145 -4.85 12.72 4.89
CA HIS A 145 -4.03 11.77 4.13
C HIS A 145 -4.66 10.39 3.97
N TRP A 146 -5.58 9.99 4.83
CA TRP A 146 -6.11 8.62 4.96
C TRP A 146 -6.52 7.97 3.64
N THR A 147 -7.25 8.71 2.81
CA THR A 147 -7.74 8.19 1.52
C THR A 147 -6.62 7.87 0.53
N ARG A 148 -5.44 8.47 0.71
CA ARG A 148 -4.28 8.35 -0.19
C ARG A 148 -3.29 7.30 0.29
N ILE A 149 -3.20 7.07 1.61
CA ILE A 149 -2.20 6.19 2.21
C ILE A 149 -2.75 4.82 2.64
N ARG A 150 -4.07 4.61 2.66
CA ARG A 150 -4.66 3.30 3.00
C ARG A 150 -4.68 2.29 1.86
N THR A 151 -4.30 2.70 0.64
CA THR A 151 -4.28 1.85 -0.55
C THR A 151 -3.06 2.11 -1.40
N ASN A 152 -2.63 1.11 -2.17
CA ASN A 152 -1.60 1.24 -3.20
C ASN A 152 -2.18 1.42 -4.62
N ASN A 153 -3.39 1.97 -4.75
CA ASN A 153 -4.06 2.19 -6.03
C ASN A 153 -3.23 2.98 -7.04
N VAL A 154 -2.35 3.87 -6.56
CA VAL A 154 -1.47 4.66 -7.43
C VAL A 154 -0.50 3.75 -8.17
N ILE A 155 0.16 2.82 -7.45
CA ILE A 155 1.09 1.88 -8.07
C ILE A 155 0.35 0.85 -8.95
N GLU A 156 -0.88 0.45 -8.58
CA GLU A 156 -1.70 -0.43 -9.42
C GLU A 156 -2.08 0.21 -10.76
N ARG A 157 -2.37 1.52 -10.76
CA ARG A 157 -2.63 2.27 -12.01
C ARG A 157 -1.39 2.33 -12.90
N LEU A 158 -0.22 2.59 -12.33
CA LEU A 158 1.04 2.55 -13.07
C LEU A 158 1.32 1.15 -13.63
N ASN A 159 1.15 0.11 -12.83
CA ASN A 159 1.31 -1.28 -13.28
C ASN A 159 0.37 -1.63 -14.46
N ARG A 160 -0.86 -1.13 -14.43
CA ARG A 160 -1.81 -1.32 -15.54
C ARG A 160 -1.33 -0.63 -16.82
N GLU A 161 -0.83 0.60 -16.70
CA GLU A 161 -0.29 1.34 -17.83
C GLU A 161 0.97 0.66 -18.41
N LEU A 162 1.87 0.21 -17.55
CA LEU A 162 3.06 -0.55 -17.95
C LEU A 162 2.66 -1.83 -18.70
N ARG A 163 1.76 -2.63 -18.13
CA ARG A 163 1.27 -3.86 -18.77
C ARG A 163 0.62 -3.60 -20.13
N ARG A 164 -0.12 -2.51 -20.27
CA ARG A 164 -0.72 -2.13 -21.55
C ARG A 164 0.35 -1.87 -22.60
N ARG A 165 1.47 -1.26 -22.23
CA ARG A 165 2.57 -0.95 -23.16
C ARG A 165 3.45 -2.16 -23.47
N THR A 166 3.78 -2.94 -22.46
CA THR A 166 4.61 -4.14 -22.63
C THR A 166 3.90 -5.21 -23.49
N ARG A 167 2.59 -5.35 -23.36
CA ARG A 167 1.81 -6.29 -24.18
C ARG A 167 1.83 -5.95 -25.68
N VAL A 168 1.94 -4.68 -26.06
CA VAL A 168 2.03 -4.27 -27.47
C VAL A 168 3.33 -4.73 -28.10
N VAL A 169 4.42 -4.79 -27.33
CA VAL A 169 5.74 -5.27 -27.83
C VAL A 169 5.73 -6.79 -28.03
N GLY A 170 4.91 -7.51 -27.26
CA GLY A 170 4.83 -8.97 -27.33
C GLY A 170 5.95 -9.64 -26.56
N THR A 171 6.97 -10.14 -27.26
CA THR A 171 8.09 -10.88 -26.63
C THR A 171 9.31 -10.00 -26.50
N PHE A 172 9.98 -10.03 -25.36
CA PHE A 172 11.26 -9.38 -25.12
C PHE A 172 12.39 -10.41 -25.24
N PRO A 173 13.56 -10.03 -25.79
CA PRO A 173 14.69 -10.93 -25.90
C PRO A 173 15.26 -11.33 -24.53
N ASP A 174 15.18 -10.44 -23.54
CA ASP A 174 15.65 -10.66 -22.18
C ASP A 174 14.95 -9.73 -21.17
N GLY A 175 15.21 -9.96 -19.87
CA GLY A 175 14.62 -9.19 -18.77
C GLY A 175 15.10 -7.72 -18.78
N ASN A 176 16.34 -7.45 -19.17
CA ASN A 176 16.88 -6.09 -19.25
C ASN A 176 16.14 -5.25 -20.29
N SER A 177 15.86 -5.79 -21.47
CA SER A 177 15.08 -5.11 -22.52
C SER A 177 13.68 -4.76 -22.04
N ALA A 178 13.04 -5.67 -21.29
CA ALA A 178 11.74 -5.41 -20.66
C ALA A 178 11.86 -4.31 -19.60
N LEU A 179 12.88 -4.37 -18.74
CA LEU A 179 13.13 -3.38 -17.69
C LEU A 179 13.42 -1.99 -18.27
N MET A 180 14.18 -1.90 -19.36
CA MET A 180 14.44 -0.62 -20.06
C MET A 180 13.14 0.04 -20.52
N LEU A 181 12.21 -0.72 -21.14
CA LEU A 181 10.91 -0.16 -21.55
C LEU A 181 10.08 0.30 -20.33
N VAL A 182 10.08 -0.49 -19.26
CA VAL A 182 9.42 -0.13 -17.99
C VAL A 182 10.00 1.18 -17.45
N CYS A 183 11.33 1.30 -17.37
CA CYS A 183 12.00 2.50 -16.85
C CYS A 183 11.75 3.72 -17.73
N ALA A 184 11.81 3.58 -19.06
CA ALA A 184 11.49 4.66 -20.00
C ALA A 184 10.06 5.16 -19.81
N ARG A 185 9.09 4.24 -19.64
CA ARG A 185 7.69 4.59 -19.39
C ARG A 185 7.49 5.26 -18.04
N LEU A 186 8.13 4.77 -16.99
CA LEU A 186 8.08 5.38 -15.65
C LEU A 186 8.64 6.80 -15.65
N ARG A 187 9.79 7.02 -16.33
CA ARG A 187 10.38 8.35 -16.52
C ARG A 187 9.43 9.30 -17.24
N HIS A 188 8.78 8.83 -18.32
CA HIS A 188 7.78 9.63 -19.03
C HIS A 188 6.60 10.01 -18.10
N VAL A 189 6.06 9.07 -17.33
CA VAL A 189 4.96 9.34 -16.39
C VAL A 189 5.38 10.34 -15.32
N ALA A 190 6.57 10.18 -14.73
CA ALA A 190 7.10 11.10 -13.74
C ALA A 190 7.23 12.55 -14.27
N GLY A 191 7.54 12.72 -15.55
CA GLY A 191 7.61 14.04 -16.21
C GLY A 191 6.26 14.66 -16.61
N THR A 192 5.15 13.98 -16.35
CA THR A 192 3.79 14.51 -16.62
C THR A 192 3.19 15.16 -15.37
N GLN A 193 1.93 15.61 -15.46
CA GLN A 193 1.16 16.08 -14.31
C GLN A 193 1.09 15.05 -13.16
N TRP A 194 1.37 13.78 -13.43
CA TRP A 194 1.45 12.76 -12.39
C TRP A 194 2.53 13.08 -11.35
N GLY A 195 3.73 13.50 -11.76
CA GLY A 195 4.82 13.89 -10.87
C GLY A 195 4.77 15.37 -10.46
N SER A 196 4.38 16.27 -11.35
CA SER A 196 4.43 17.73 -11.10
C SER A 196 3.23 18.29 -10.34
N LYS A 197 2.13 17.53 -10.20
CA LYS A 197 0.97 17.95 -9.41
C LYS A 197 1.12 17.51 -7.95
N LYS A 198 1.01 18.48 -7.03
CA LYS A 198 1.00 18.19 -5.58
C LYS A 198 -0.07 17.17 -5.25
N TYR A 199 0.35 16.08 -4.61
CA TYR A 199 -0.51 14.94 -4.29
C TYR A 199 -1.03 14.98 -2.86
N MET A 200 -0.18 15.42 -1.91
CA MET A 200 -0.52 15.55 -0.50
C MET A 200 -0.07 16.90 0.04
N ASN A 201 -0.76 17.43 1.03
CA ASN A 201 -0.30 18.60 1.78
C ASN A 201 0.47 18.11 3.01
N MET A 202 1.79 18.18 2.97
CA MET A 202 2.65 17.64 4.01
C MET A 202 2.66 18.45 5.31
N LYS A 203 2.18 19.71 5.32
CA LYS A 203 2.05 20.54 6.52
C LYS A 203 1.22 19.87 7.63
N HIS A 204 0.22 19.05 7.25
CA HIS A 204 -0.55 18.29 8.24
C HIS A 204 0.28 17.21 8.93
N LEU A 205 1.25 16.61 8.22
CA LEU A 205 2.15 15.61 8.80
C LEU A 205 3.19 16.26 9.70
N GLU A 206 3.76 17.39 9.28
CA GLU A 206 4.70 18.19 10.06
C GLU A 206 4.07 18.59 11.40
N ALA A 207 2.88 19.20 11.37
CA ALA A 207 2.14 19.60 12.58
C ALA A 207 1.88 18.40 13.52
N ALA A 208 1.50 17.25 12.98
CA ALA A 208 1.25 16.06 13.79
C ALA A 208 2.52 15.46 14.42
N LEU A 209 3.68 15.62 13.76
CA LEU A 209 4.98 15.18 14.30
C LEU A 209 5.47 16.14 15.41
N ASP A 210 5.26 17.45 15.23
CA ASP A 210 5.61 18.47 16.23
C ASP A 210 4.76 18.28 17.50
N ASP A 211 3.45 18.07 17.36
CA ASP A 211 2.56 17.78 18.51
C ASP A 211 2.98 16.51 19.25
N ALA A 212 3.41 15.47 18.54
CA ALA A 212 3.88 14.23 19.15
C ALA A 212 5.22 14.40 19.88
N SER A 213 6.10 15.31 19.42
CA SER A 213 7.39 15.61 20.05
C SER A 213 7.24 16.46 21.32
N ILE A 214 6.17 17.25 21.44
CA ILE A 214 5.88 18.09 22.62
C ILE A 214 5.20 17.24 23.73
N ALA A 215 4.53 16.14 23.37
CA ALA A 215 3.79 15.28 24.29
C ALA A 215 4.61 14.13 24.91
N GLY A 216 5.88 13.97 24.54
CA GLY A 216 6.84 12.98 25.05
C GLY A 216 7.93 13.60 25.88
#